data_816747c6c8718551a1638eaa61aacb86
#
_entry.id   816747c6c8718551a1638eaa61aacb86
#
_cell.length_a   1.000
_cell.length_b   1.000
_cell.length_c   1.000
_cell.angle_alpha   90.00
_cell.angle_beta   90.00
_cell.angle_gamma   90.00
#
_symmetry.space_group_name_H-M   'P 1'
#
loop_
_entity.id
_entity.type
_entity.pdbx_description
1 polymer ?
#
loop_
_entity_poly.entity_id
_entity_poly.type
_entity_poly.pdbx_seq_one_letter_code
_entity_poly.pdbx_strand_id
1 'polypeptide(L)'
;NMDMKNIAFFAAALFLFSNMASTVVTAETFTYSGGCFWCTEADTEKLDGVTEVISGFTGGTTASPRYEPGKWGDHREAAQVIYDPDIITYEKLVRHVYATIDYEDGEGQFCDRGRSYSPAIYYKTDSERLIAERLAPKNSVVPIEPESVFYPVREEHQDFYKKRSLKYKYYRFSCGRDSRLDALNGN
;
A
#
# COMPACT_ATOMS: atom_id res chain seq x y z
N ASN A 1 67.19 0.28 -54.91
CA ASN A 1 66.01 -0.36 -55.48
C ASN A 1 65.44 -1.37 -54.47
N MET A 2 64.76 -0.97 -53.52
CA MET A 2 64.05 -1.91 -52.67
C MET A 2 62.74 -1.24 -52.16
N ASP A 3 61.66 -1.81 -52.62
CA ASP A 3 60.36 -1.49 -52.18
C ASP A 3 60.10 -2.02 -50.80
N MET A 4 59.73 -1.13 -49.87
CA MET A 4 59.24 -1.51 -48.58
C MET A 4 57.72 -1.49 -48.56
N LYS A 5 57.17 -2.67 -48.48
CA LYS A 5 55.70 -2.90 -48.43
C LYS A 5 55.14 -2.48 -47.09
N ASN A 6 54.25 -1.51 -47.10
CA ASN A 6 53.48 -1.08 -45.92
C ASN A 6 52.44 -2.18 -45.59
N ILE A 7 52.61 -2.79 -44.43
CA ILE A 7 51.60 -3.66 -43.83
C ILE A 7 50.73 -2.80 -42.89
N ALA A 8 49.53 -2.50 -43.34
CA ALA A 8 48.54 -1.87 -42.53
C ALA A 8 47.80 -2.91 -41.65
N PHE A 9 48.00 -2.85 -40.36
CA PHE A 9 47.25 -3.62 -39.37
C PHE A 9 45.90 -2.92 -39.15
N PHE A 10 44.81 -3.51 -39.65
CA PHE A 10 43.45 -3.14 -39.26
C PHE A 10 43.13 -3.84 -37.96
N ALA A 11 43.16 -3.08 -36.85
CA ALA A 11 42.61 -3.52 -35.60
C ALA A 11 41.08 -3.36 -35.65
N ALA A 12 40.37 -4.48 -35.83
CA ALA A 12 38.92 -4.52 -35.73
C ALA A 12 38.53 -4.48 -34.23
N ALA A 13 38.11 -3.28 -33.77
CA ALA A 13 37.52 -3.13 -32.43
C ALA A 13 36.09 -3.70 -32.45
N LEU A 14 35.93 -4.91 -31.89
CA LEU A 14 34.63 -5.49 -31.61
C LEU A 14 33.98 -4.69 -30.46
N PHE A 15 33.07 -3.78 -30.78
CA PHE A 15 32.18 -3.20 -29.79
C PHE A 15 31.12 -4.23 -29.40
N LEU A 16 31.32 -4.88 -28.27
CA LEU A 16 30.29 -5.66 -27.62
C LEU A 16 29.25 -4.69 -27.03
N PHE A 17 28.19 -4.42 -27.78
CA PHE A 17 26.99 -3.79 -27.23
C PHE A 17 26.35 -4.78 -26.26
N SER A 18 26.64 -4.60 -24.99
CA SER A 18 25.88 -5.25 -23.91
C SER A 18 24.46 -4.69 -23.96
N ASN A 19 23.52 -5.45 -24.50
CA ASN A 19 22.09 -5.17 -24.39
C ASN A 19 21.71 -5.34 -22.92
N MET A 20 21.79 -4.27 -22.14
CA MET A 20 21.10 -4.18 -20.84
C MET A 20 19.61 -4.09 -21.16
N ALA A 21 18.93 -5.23 -21.20
CA ALA A 21 17.49 -5.27 -21.18
C ALA A 21 17.04 -4.61 -19.88
N SER A 22 16.54 -3.38 -19.96
CA SER A 22 15.84 -2.73 -18.84
C SER A 22 14.60 -3.56 -18.60
N THR A 23 14.59 -4.35 -17.53
CA THR A 23 13.36 -4.99 -17.04
C THR A 23 12.43 -3.89 -16.62
N VAL A 24 11.38 -3.66 -17.40
CA VAL A 24 10.28 -2.77 -16.98
C VAL A 24 9.57 -3.51 -15.85
N VAL A 25 9.83 -3.07 -14.63
CA VAL A 25 9.07 -3.53 -13.46
C VAL A 25 7.65 -3.01 -13.62
N THR A 26 6.69 -3.91 -13.76
CA THR A 26 5.27 -3.54 -13.81
C THR A 26 4.78 -3.40 -12.39
N ALA A 27 4.58 -2.15 -11.94
CA ALA A 27 4.01 -1.87 -10.63
C ALA A 27 2.58 -2.42 -10.54
N GLU A 28 2.24 -3.00 -9.39
CA GLU A 28 0.92 -3.49 -9.05
C GLU A 28 0.26 -2.61 -7.99
N THR A 29 -1.05 -2.74 -7.82
CA THR A 29 -1.79 -2.03 -6.80
C THR A 29 -2.51 -2.99 -5.86
N PHE A 30 -2.57 -2.61 -4.58
CA PHE A 30 -3.32 -3.27 -3.53
C PHE A 30 -4.08 -2.22 -2.72
N THR A 31 -5.36 -2.43 -2.46
CA THR A 31 -6.19 -1.49 -1.71
C THR A 31 -6.72 -2.13 -0.43
N TYR A 32 -6.67 -1.39 0.68
CA TYR A 32 -7.28 -1.82 1.94
C TYR A 32 -7.73 -0.64 2.81
N SER A 33 -8.64 -0.90 3.71
CA SER A 33 -9.09 0.01 4.76
C SER A 33 -8.61 -0.50 6.11
N GLY A 34 -7.96 0.34 6.88
CA GLY A 34 -7.39 -0.02 8.18
C GLY A 34 -7.58 1.06 9.25
N GLY A 35 -8.73 1.76 9.21
CA GLY A 35 -9.00 2.93 10.03
C GLY A 35 -8.43 4.20 9.42
N CYS A 36 -7.94 5.11 10.24
CA CYS A 36 -7.37 6.37 9.78
C CYS A 36 -6.27 6.16 8.73
N PHE A 37 -6.45 6.71 7.54
CA PHE A 37 -5.50 6.54 6.42
C PHE A 37 -4.13 7.17 6.68
N TRP A 38 -3.99 8.14 7.57
CA TRP A 38 -2.67 8.65 7.99
C TRP A 38 -1.81 7.55 8.64
N CYS A 39 -2.46 6.64 9.39
CA CYS A 39 -1.77 5.51 10.02
C CYS A 39 -1.48 4.40 9.01
N THR A 40 -2.45 4.05 8.16
CA THR A 40 -2.27 3.00 7.16
C THR A 40 -1.18 3.37 6.15
N GLU A 41 -1.13 4.62 5.69
CA GLU A 41 -0.06 5.16 4.86
C GLU A 41 1.29 5.06 5.56
N ALA A 42 1.41 5.62 6.78
CA ALA A 42 2.66 5.62 7.55
C ALA A 42 3.19 4.21 7.85
N ASP A 43 2.31 3.24 8.07
CA ASP A 43 2.70 1.86 8.37
C ASP A 43 3.14 1.10 7.11
N THR A 44 2.52 1.38 5.95
CA THR A 44 2.73 0.62 4.73
C THR A 44 3.87 1.15 3.87
N GLU A 45 4.11 2.46 3.84
CA GLU A 45 5.21 3.06 3.08
C GLU A 45 6.62 2.60 3.49
N LYS A 46 6.76 2.07 4.71
CA LYS A 46 8.07 1.56 5.21
C LYS A 46 8.41 0.16 4.67
N LEU A 47 7.51 -0.50 3.98
CA LEU A 47 7.74 -1.85 3.48
C LEU A 47 8.63 -1.82 2.24
N ASP A 48 9.69 -2.63 2.24
CA ASP A 48 10.51 -2.83 1.05
C ASP A 48 9.64 -3.37 -0.09
N GLY A 49 9.73 -2.73 -1.26
CA GLY A 49 8.93 -3.05 -2.43
C GLY A 49 7.66 -2.19 -2.59
N VAL A 50 7.24 -1.46 -1.55
CA VAL A 50 6.21 -0.43 -1.68
C VAL A 50 6.85 0.84 -2.21
N THR A 51 6.33 1.34 -3.34
CA THR A 51 6.87 2.53 -4.01
C THR A 51 6.08 3.79 -3.70
N GLU A 52 4.79 3.64 -3.41
CA GLU A 52 3.90 4.76 -3.05
C GLU A 52 2.68 4.22 -2.29
N VAL A 53 2.14 5.00 -1.38
CA VAL A 53 0.82 4.76 -0.77
C VAL A 53 -0.02 6.02 -0.92
N ILE A 54 -1.20 5.88 -1.51
CA ILE A 54 -2.14 6.98 -1.72
C ILE A 54 -3.29 6.85 -0.73
N SER A 55 -3.46 7.83 0.14
CA SER A 55 -4.61 7.93 1.04
C SER A 55 -5.87 8.36 0.28
N GLY A 56 -7.03 7.78 0.61
CA GLY A 56 -8.28 8.11 -0.08
C GLY A 56 -9.50 7.40 0.50
N PHE A 57 -10.50 7.22 -0.37
CA PHE A 57 -11.79 6.63 -0.03
C PHE A 57 -12.19 5.56 -1.04
N THR A 58 -12.78 4.47 -0.56
CA THR A 58 -13.35 3.41 -1.41
C THR A 58 -14.39 2.58 -0.67
N GLY A 59 -15.01 1.62 -1.38
CA GLY A 59 -15.93 0.64 -0.81
C GLY A 59 -17.34 1.17 -0.56
N GLY A 60 -17.66 2.38 -1.00
CA GLY A 60 -18.98 2.98 -0.94
C GLY A 60 -19.58 3.25 -2.32
N THR A 61 -20.73 3.87 -2.34
CA THR A 61 -21.50 4.21 -3.57
C THR A 61 -21.60 5.72 -3.82
N THR A 62 -21.31 6.54 -2.81
CA THR A 62 -21.35 8.00 -2.90
C THR A 62 -20.32 8.52 -3.90
N ALA A 63 -20.74 9.33 -4.86
CA ALA A 63 -19.83 9.94 -5.83
C ALA A 63 -19.00 11.06 -5.18
N SER A 64 -17.71 11.11 -5.54
CA SER A 64 -16.78 12.18 -5.15
C SER A 64 -16.78 12.47 -3.63
N PRO A 65 -16.45 11.48 -2.77
CA PRO A 65 -16.34 11.70 -1.34
C PRO A 65 -15.24 12.72 -1.02
N ARG A 66 -15.39 13.47 0.09
CA ARG A 66 -14.42 14.47 0.54
C ARG A 66 -14.18 14.34 2.03
N TYR A 67 -12.98 14.71 2.47
CA TYR A 67 -12.62 14.81 3.88
C TYR A 67 -13.24 16.06 4.53
N GLU A 68 -14.55 16.01 4.70
CA GLU A 68 -15.36 17.03 5.35
C GLU A 68 -16.46 16.31 6.13
N PRO A 69 -16.90 16.79 7.31
CA PRO A 69 -17.97 16.17 8.08
C PRO A 69 -19.20 15.88 7.19
N GLY A 70 -19.62 14.62 7.12
CA GLY A 70 -20.75 14.16 6.32
C GLY A 70 -20.54 14.13 4.80
N LYS A 71 -19.31 14.31 4.30
CA LYS A 71 -18.99 14.34 2.87
C LYS A 71 -18.31 13.08 2.34
N TRP A 72 -17.82 12.20 3.19
CA TRP A 72 -17.25 10.91 2.73
C TRP A 72 -18.29 9.82 2.48
N GLY A 73 -19.57 10.12 2.75
CA GLY A 73 -20.71 9.26 2.45
C GLY A 73 -20.62 7.90 3.14
N ASP A 74 -20.82 6.85 2.36
CA ASP A 74 -20.76 5.45 2.78
C ASP A 74 -19.39 4.79 2.55
N HIS A 75 -18.40 5.55 2.12
CA HIS A 75 -17.03 5.07 1.92
C HIS A 75 -16.29 4.79 3.23
N ARG A 76 -15.24 3.95 3.12
CA ARG A 76 -14.18 3.82 4.12
C ARG A 76 -12.99 4.69 3.75
N GLU A 77 -12.27 5.20 4.74
CA GLU A 77 -10.90 5.64 4.54
C GLU A 77 -10.05 4.44 4.12
N ALA A 78 -9.21 4.63 3.13
CA ALA A 78 -8.45 3.55 2.51
C ALA A 78 -7.06 4.00 2.08
N ALA A 79 -6.17 3.04 1.93
CA ALA A 79 -4.85 3.19 1.34
C ALA A 79 -4.77 2.36 0.05
N GLN A 80 -4.39 3.01 -1.05
CA GLN A 80 -4.01 2.33 -2.29
C GLN A 80 -2.50 2.23 -2.34
N VAL A 81 -1.99 1.02 -2.25
CA VAL A 81 -0.57 0.69 -2.19
C VAL A 81 -0.08 0.38 -3.60
N ILE A 82 0.93 1.09 -4.08
CA ILE A 82 1.63 0.82 -5.33
C ILE A 82 2.92 0.09 -4.97
N TYR A 83 3.14 -1.09 -5.53
CA TYR A 83 4.25 -1.96 -5.12
C TYR A 83 4.89 -2.70 -6.29
N ASP A 84 6.15 -3.09 -6.09
CA ASP A 84 6.91 -3.95 -6.97
C ASP A 84 6.66 -5.43 -6.59
N PRO A 85 5.93 -6.22 -7.43
CA PRO A 85 5.60 -7.60 -7.11
C PRO A 85 6.82 -8.54 -7.08
N ASP A 86 7.96 -8.12 -7.63
CA ASP A 86 9.21 -8.88 -7.55
C ASP A 86 9.89 -8.75 -6.18
N ILE A 87 9.56 -7.70 -5.41
CA ILE A 87 10.12 -7.44 -4.08
C ILE A 87 9.15 -7.83 -2.98
N ILE A 88 7.87 -7.44 -3.10
CA ILE A 88 6.84 -7.74 -2.10
C ILE A 88 5.60 -8.34 -2.79
N THR A 89 5.06 -9.40 -2.20
CA THR A 89 3.90 -10.10 -2.75
C THR A 89 2.58 -9.60 -2.16
N TYR A 90 1.45 -9.83 -2.85
CA TYR A 90 0.10 -9.60 -2.34
C TYR A 90 -0.10 -10.31 -0.98
N GLU A 91 0.38 -11.54 -0.83
CA GLU A 91 0.31 -12.29 0.42
C GLU A 91 1.01 -11.55 1.58
N LYS A 92 2.20 -10.98 1.35
CA LYS A 92 2.92 -10.20 2.37
C LYS A 92 2.17 -8.92 2.73
N LEU A 93 1.55 -8.25 1.76
CA LEU A 93 0.73 -7.07 2.00
C LEU A 93 -0.51 -7.41 2.84
N VAL A 94 -1.21 -8.49 2.56
CA VAL A 94 -2.34 -8.96 3.38
C VAL A 94 -1.90 -9.31 4.82
N ARG A 95 -0.77 -9.98 4.99
CA ARG A 95 -0.19 -10.24 6.33
C ARG A 95 0.11 -8.96 7.08
N HIS A 96 0.67 -7.97 6.39
CA HIS A 96 0.92 -6.65 6.96
C HIS A 96 -0.38 -5.98 7.43
N VAL A 97 -1.45 -6.04 6.64
CA VAL A 97 -2.75 -5.50 7.04
C VAL A 97 -3.21 -6.12 8.35
N TYR A 98 -3.27 -7.45 8.45
CA TYR A 98 -3.69 -8.13 9.69
C TYR A 98 -2.77 -7.86 10.89
N ALA A 99 -1.49 -7.56 10.65
CA ALA A 99 -0.56 -7.19 11.73
C ALA A 99 -0.71 -5.74 12.20
N THR A 100 -1.37 -4.87 11.42
CA THR A 100 -1.43 -3.42 11.66
C THR A 100 -2.83 -2.87 11.89
N ILE A 101 -3.85 -3.74 11.93
CA ILE A 101 -5.24 -3.41 12.25
C ILE A 101 -5.75 -4.21 13.46
N ASP A 102 -6.82 -3.75 14.07
CA ASP A 102 -7.63 -4.58 14.97
C ASP A 102 -8.62 -5.39 14.12
N TYR A 103 -8.25 -6.61 13.77
CA TYR A 103 -9.05 -7.48 12.92
C TYR A 103 -10.30 -8.05 13.61
N GLU A 104 -10.45 -7.83 14.92
CA GLU A 104 -11.62 -8.22 15.71
C GLU A 104 -12.67 -7.08 15.81
N ASP A 105 -12.33 -5.86 15.37
CA ASP A 105 -13.19 -4.69 15.44
C ASP A 105 -13.70 -4.27 14.05
N GLY A 106 -14.96 -4.57 13.78
CA GLY A 106 -15.65 -4.21 12.53
C GLY A 106 -16.33 -2.84 12.53
N GLU A 107 -16.47 -2.19 13.71
CA GLU A 107 -17.21 -0.94 13.89
C GLU A 107 -16.33 0.33 13.83
N GLY A 108 -15.07 0.16 13.54
CA GLY A 108 -14.07 1.21 13.47
C GLY A 108 -12.68 0.66 13.69
N GLN A 109 -11.73 1.53 14.03
CA GLN A 109 -10.38 1.11 14.40
C GLN A 109 -9.86 2.01 15.51
N PHE A 110 -9.50 1.40 16.63
CA PHE A 110 -8.96 2.09 17.82
C PHE A 110 -9.91 3.20 18.31
N CYS A 111 -9.45 4.46 18.34
CA CYS A 111 -10.28 5.59 18.78
C CYS A 111 -11.25 6.09 17.69
N ASP A 112 -11.05 5.72 16.42
CA ASP A 112 -11.87 6.16 15.31
C ASP A 112 -13.05 5.18 15.09
N ARG A 113 -14.25 5.68 15.13
CA ARG A 113 -15.47 4.86 15.12
C ARG A 113 -16.35 5.14 13.92
N GLY A 114 -17.12 4.12 13.53
CA GLY A 114 -18.08 4.19 12.45
C GLY A 114 -17.57 3.65 11.12
N ARG A 115 -18.46 3.58 10.14
CA ARG A 115 -18.24 2.98 8.81
C ARG A 115 -16.97 3.49 8.12
N SER A 116 -16.69 4.78 8.19
CA SER A 116 -15.53 5.40 7.54
C SER A 116 -14.19 4.84 8.03
N TYR A 117 -14.14 4.33 9.25
CA TYR A 117 -12.95 3.76 9.87
C TYR A 117 -13.00 2.25 10.04
N SER A 118 -14.04 1.59 9.52
CA SER A 118 -14.11 0.12 9.56
C SER A 118 -13.09 -0.51 8.61
N PRO A 119 -12.52 -1.67 8.97
CA PRO A 119 -11.50 -2.32 8.14
C PRO A 119 -12.11 -3.04 6.94
N ALA A 120 -11.32 -3.22 5.87
CA ALA A 120 -11.64 -4.09 4.74
C ALA A 120 -10.39 -4.40 3.92
N ILE A 121 -10.35 -5.56 3.28
CA ILE A 121 -9.36 -5.92 2.27
C ILE A 121 -10.08 -6.02 0.93
N TYR A 122 -9.50 -5.40 -0.13
CA TYR A 122 -10.07 -5.41 -1.46
C TYR A 122 -9.25 -6.30 -2.39
N TYR A 123 -9.94 -7.05 -3.26
CA TYR A 123 -9.32 -7.96 -4.23
C TYR A 123 -9.74 -7.62 -5.66
N LYS A 124 -8.86 -7.90 -6.62
CA LYS A 124 -9.09 -7.75 -8.07
C LYS A 124 -9.38 -9.09 -8.74
N THR A 125 -8.84 -10.18 -8.20
CA THR A 125 -8.93 -11.51 -8.77
C THR A 125 -9.37 -12.54 -7.74
N ASP A 126 -9.90 -13.69 -8.19
CA ASP A 126 -10.24 -14.82 -7.31
C ASP A 126 -9.02 -15.36 -6.56
N SER A 127 -7.84 -15.31 -7.19
CA SER A 127 -6.59 -15.71 -6.53
C SER A 127 -6.27 -14.82 -5.34
N GLU A 128 -6.40 -13.49 -5.49
CA GLU A 128 -6.22 -12.53 -4.39
C GLU A 128 -7.26 -12.76 -3.28
N ARG A 129 -8.53 -12.97 -3.64
CA ARG A 129 -9.58 -13.29 -2.68
C ARG A 129 -9.25 -14.53 -1.85
N LEU A 130 -8.86 -15.62 -2.48
CA LEU A 130 -8.50 -16.87 -1.81
C LEU A 130 -7.28 -16.71 -0.89
N ILE A 131 -6.28 -15.91 -1.28
CA ILE A 131 -5.13 -15.59 -0.44
C ILE A 131 -5.60 -14.82 0.81
N ALA A 132 -6.41 -13.77 0.64
CA ALA A 132 -6.90 -12.95 1.75
C ALA A 132 -7.76 -13.78 2.73
N GLU A 133 -8.66 -14.62 2.22
CA GLU A 133 -9.49 -15.52 3.03
C GLU A 133 -8.63 -16.54 3.81
N ARG A 134 -7.63 -17.14 3.17
CA ARG A 134 -6.73 -18.11 3.81
C ARG A 134 -5.89 -17.52 4.94
N LEU A 135 -5.53 -16.24 4.81
CA LEU A 135 -4.69 -15.53 5.78
C LEU A 135 -5.47 -14.87 6.91
N ALA A 136 -6.79 -14.80 6.79
CA ALA A 136 -7.62 -14.19 7.82
C ALA A 136 -7.44 -14.89 9.16
N PRO A 137 -7.16 -14.17 10.25
CA PRO A 137 -7.16 -14.71 11.60
C PRO A 137 -8.52 -15.33 11.94
N LYS A 138 -8.52 -16.35 12.81
CA LYS A 138 -9.73 -17.12 13.16
C LYS A 138 -10.91 -16.26 13.62
N ASN A 139 -10.63 -15.17 14.33
CA ASN A 139 -11.64 -14.27 14.89
C ASN A 139 -11.81 -13.00 14.04
N SER A 140 -11.27 -12.98 12.82
CA SER A 140 -11.35 -11.79 11.97
C SER A 140 -12.79 -11.49 11.56
N VAL A 141 -13.16 -10.23 11.73
CA VAL A 141 -14.43 -9.66 11.24
C VAL A 141 -14.20 -8.76 10.01
N VAL A 142 -12.99 -8.75 9.48
CA VAL A 142 -12.59 -7.92 8.34
C VAL A 142 -13.23 -8.46 7.06
N PRO A 143 -14.10 -7.69 6.38
CA PRO A 143 -14.66 -8.11 5.11
C PRO A 143 -13.59 -8.12 4.01
N ILE A 144 -13.70 -9.10 3.11
CA ILE A 144 -12.89 -9.23 1.90
C ILE A 144 -13.83 -8.95 0.73
N GLU A 145 -13.68 -7.80 0.10
CA GLU A 145 -14.61 -7.25 -0.88
C GLU A 145 -13.93 -7.08 -2.25
N PRO A 146 -14.68 -7.16 -3.36
CA PRO A 146 -14.12 -6.80 -4.65
C PRO A 146 -13.70 -5.32 -4.67
N GLU A 147 -12.61 -5.02 -5.38
CA GLU A 147 -12.14 -3.64 -5.54
C GLU A 147 -13.20 -2.79 -6.28
N SER A 148 -13.36 -1.57 -5.83
CA SER A 148 -14.24 -0.58 -6.43
C SER A 148 -13.50 0.73 -6.70
N VAL A 149 -14.20 1.76 -7.15
CA VAL A 149 -13.58 3.05 -7.46
C VAL A 149 -12.87 3.60 -6.23
N PHE A 150 -11.60 3.97 -6.39
CA PHE A 150 -10.80 4.65 -5.39
C PHE A 150 -10.76 6.15 -5.66
N TYR A 151 -11.00 6.96 -4.64
CA TYR A 151 -10.98 8.42 -4.70
C TYR A 151 -9.85 8.94 -3.83
N PRO A 152 -8.74 9.42 -4.41
CA PRO A 152 -7.66 10.03 -3.64
C PRO A 152 -8.17 11.21 -2.80
N VAL A 153 -7.73 11.28 -1.55
CA VAL A 153 -7.97 12.48 -0.73
C VAL A 153 -7.04 13.61 -1.17
N ARG A 154 -7.40 14.85 -0.82
CA ARG A 154 -6.62 16.05 -1.16
C ARG A 154 -5.18 15.98 -0.62
N GLU A 155 -4.28 16.67 -1.29
CA GLU A 155 -2.83 16.64 -1.05
C GLU A 155 -2.40 16.95 0.39
N GLU A 156 -3.17 17.77 1.12
CA GLU A 156 -2.87 18.09 2.52
C GLU A 156 -2.95 16.90 3.47
N HIS A 157 -3.62 15.81 3.04
CA HIS A 157 -3.75 14.56 3.80
C HIS A 157 -2.77 13.46 3.33
N GLN A 158 -2.16 13.60 2.16
CA GLN A 158 -1.10 12.72 1.69
C GLN A 158 0.18 12.99 2.48
N ASP A 159 0.93 11.96 2.81
CA ASP A 159 2.16 12.06 3.63
C ASP A 159 1.96 12.80 4.95
N PHE A 160 0.77 12.72 5.55
CA PHE A 160 0.46 13.50 6.75
C PHE A 160 1.44 13.26 7.89
N TYR A 161 1.89 12.02 8.08
CA TYR A 161 2.86 11.65 9.09
C TYR A 161 4.24 12.30 8.88
N LYS A 162 4.60 12.66 7.64
CA LYS A 162 5.81 13.41 7.29
C LYS A 162 5.58 14.92 7.44
N LYS A 163 4.51 15.44 6.82
CA LYS A 163 4.17 16.87 6.76
C LYS A 163 3.76 17.45 8.11
N ARG A 164 3.12 16.64 8.95
CA ARG A 164 2.57 17.03 10.26
C ARG A 164 3.00 16.06 11.38
N SER A 165 4.29 15.72 11.42
CA SER A 165 4.81 14.62 12.24
C SER A 165 4.45 14.69 13.73
N LEU A 166 4.50 15.87 14.35
CA LEU A 166 4.14 16.02 15.77
C LEU A 166 2.65 15.77 16.03
N LYS A 167 1.78 16.33 15.16
CA LYS A 167 0.33 16.12 15.23
C LYS A 167 -0.02 14.65 15.02
N TYR A 168 0.59 14.00 14.04
CA TYR A 168 0.41 12.59 13.76
C TYR A 168 0.84 11.71 14.94
N LYS A 169 2.04 11.93 15.51
CA LYS A 169 2.54 11.16 16.64
C LYS A 169 1.63 11.29 17.86
N TYR A 170 1.18 12.51 18.17
CA TYR A 170 0.25 12.75 19.27
C TYR A 170 -1.07 12.02 19.05
N TYR A 171 -1.66 12.14 17.85
CA TYR A 171 -2.88 11.44 17.48
C TYR A 171 -2.73 9.91 17.62
N ARG A 172 -1.71 9.31 17.01
CA ARG A 172 -1.47 7.87 17.05
C ARG A 172 -1.30 7.34 18.48
N PHE A 173 -0.55 8.06 19.31
CA PHE A 173 -0.35 7.72 20.70
C PHE A 173 -1.65 7.81 21.50
N SER A 174 -2.38 8.93 21.43
CA SER A 174 -3.63 9.14 22.18
C SER A 174 -4.76 8.22 21.72
N CYS A 175 -4.73 7.77 20.47
CA CYS A 175 -5.67 6.80 19.92
C CYS A 175 -5.43 5.36 20.41
N GLY A 176 -4.28 5.07 21.01
CA GLY A 176 -3.96 3.77 21.58
C GLY A 176 -3.69 2.67 20.56
N ARG A 177 -3.43 3.04 19.28
CA ARG A 177 -3.23 2.08 18.18
C ARG A 177 -2.12 1.08 18.50
N ASP A 178 -0.92 1.55 18.81
CA ASP A 178 0.24 0.68 19.02
C ASP A 178 0.04 -0.24 20.22
N SER A 179 -0.50 0.25 21.34
CA SER A 179 -0.79 -0.56 22.52
C SER A 179 -1.80 -1.68 22.26
N ARG A 180 -2.83 -1.44 21.43
CA ARG A 180 -3.78 -2.48 21.06
C ARG A 180 -3.14 -3.50 20.12
N LEU A 181 -2.32 -3.07 19.15
CA LEU A 181 -1.61 -3.96 18.24
C LEU A 181 -0.61 -4.86 18.97
N ASP A 182 0.11 -4.34 19.96
CA ASP A 182 1.01 -5.14 20.80
C ASP A 182 0.23 -6.22 21.55
N ALA A 183 -0.92 -5.88 22.11
CA ALA A 183 -1.78 -6.86 22.80
C ALA A 183 -2.32 -7.94 21.85
N LEU A 184 -2.70 -7.60 20.61
CA LEU A 184 -3.18 -8.57 19.62
C LEU A 184 -2.07 -9.47 19.08
N ASN A 185 -0.87 -8.95 18.91
CA ASN A 185 0.27 -9.67 18.34
C ASN A 185 1.11 -10.41 19.39
N GLY A 186 0.74 -10.34 20.67
CA GLY A 186 1.40 -11.06 21.75
C GLY A 186 2.77 -10.49 22.14
N ASN A 187 2.97 -9.18 21.98
CA ASN A 187 4.19 -8.47 22.34
C ASN A 187 4.05 -7.75 23.70
#